data_ee477bb02052808aadff0507b8b2ef26
#
_entry.id   ee477bb02052808aadff0507b8b2ef26
#
_cell.length_a   1.000
_cell.length_b   1.000
_cell.length_c   1.000
_cell.angle_alpha   90.00
_cell.angle_beta   90.00
_cell.angle_gamma   90.00
#
_symmetry.space_group_name_H-M   'P 1'
#
loop_
_entity.id
_entity.type
_entity.pdbx_description
1 polymer ?
#
loop_
_entity_poly.entity_id
_entity_poly.type
_entity_poly.pdbx_seq_one_letter_code
_entity_poly.pdbx_strand_id
1 'polypeptide(L)'
;MNRKTVDLSVVIGKIKLKNPVIPASGTFGYGSEFADFLNLEDLGAIIVKGINLNPRLGSFQNRFIEIAGCASVHNIGLQNVGVDRFIKELE
;
A
#
# COMPACT_ATOMS: atom_id res chain seq x y z
N MET A 1 -29.42 -6.11 21.88
CA MET A 1 -29.13 -4.76 21.35
C MET A 1 -28.89 -4.85 19.83
N ASN A 2 -29.74 -4.26 19.03
CA ASN A 2 -29.57 -4.28 17.56
C ASN A 2 -28.45 -3.30 17.17
N ARG A 3 -27.31 -3.84 16.76
CA ARG A 3 -26.27 -3.00 16.16
C ARG A 3 -26.71 -2.61 14.76
N LYS A 4 -26.89 -1.33 14.51
CA LYS A 4 -27.04 -0.84 13.16
C LYS A 4 -25.70 -0.99 12.44
N THR A 5 -25.70 -1.74 11.33
CA THR A 5 -24.54 -1.77 10.42
C THR A 5 -24.50 -0.47 9.62
N VAL A 6 -23.32 0.16 9.62
CA VAL A 6 -23.09 1.35 8.80
C VAL A 6 -22.49 0.90 7.48
N ASP A 7 -23.09 1.37 6.38
CA ASP A 7 -22.55 1.13 5.04
C ASP A 7 -21.48 2.16 4.76
N LEU A 8 -20.22 1.71 4.71
CA LEU A 8 -19.06 2.54 4.40
C LEU A 8 -18.65 2.43 2.93
N SER A 9 -19.41 1.72 2.11
CA SER A 9 -19.05 1.53 0.71
C SER A 9 -18.96 2.85 -0.05
N VAL A 10 -18.01 2.91 -0.99
CA VAL A 10 -17.79 4.05 -1.87
C VAL A 10 -17.60 3.56 -3.30
N VAL A 11 -17.89 4.43 -4.27
CA VAL A 11 -17.71 4.13 -5.69
C VAL A 11 -16.72 5.13 -6.27
N ILE A 12 -15.67 4.61 -6.91
CA ILE A 12 -14.67 5.41 -7.62
C ILE A 12 -14.74 4.99 -9.09
N GLY A 13 -15.32 5.85 -9.93
CA GLY A 13 -15.58 5.49 -11.33
C GLY A 13 -16.50 4.27 -11.41
N LYS A 14 -15.98 3.15 -11.92
CA LYS A 14 -16.73 1.89 -12.03
C LYS A 14 -16.36 0.88 -10.94
N ILE A 15 -15.49 1.26 -10.00
CA ILE A 15 -15.00 0.37 -8.94
C ILE A 15 -15.78 0.65 -7.66
N LYS A 16 -16.40 -0.39 -7.11
CA LYS A 16 -17.07 -0.31 -5.80
C LYS A 16 -16.15 -0.88 -4.74
N LEU A 17 -15.88 -0.07 -3.70
CA LEU A 17 -15.08 -0.46 -2.55
C LEU A 17 -15.97 -0.61 -1.33
N LYS A 18 -15.66 -1.56 -0.46
CA LYS A 18 -16.44 -1.79 0.76
C LYS A 18 -16.29 -0.68 1.80
N ASN A 19 -15.19 0.10 1.74
CA ASN A 19 -14.94 1.27 2.57
C ASN A 19 -13.90 2.18 1.87
N PRO A 20 -13.74 3.44 2.34
CA PRO A 20 -12.81 4.38 1.70
C PRO A 20 -11.36 4.29 2.19
N VAL A 21 -11.01 3.32 3.02
CA VAL A 21 -9.65 3.24 3.58
C VAL A 21 -8.71 2.56 2.59
N ILE A 22 -7.77 3.33 2.07
CA ILE A 22 -6.80 2.88 1.07
C ILE A 22 -5.42 3.40 1.48
N PRO A 23 -4.47 2.52 1.85
CA PRO A 23 -3.10 2.95 2.10
C PRO A 23 -2.47 3.52 0.82
N ALA A 24 -1.71 4.61 0.98
CA ALA A 24 -1.06 5.25 -0.16
C ALA A 24 0.07 4.38 -0.72
N SER A 25 0.26 4.43 -2.03
CA SER A 25 1.38 3.76 -2.68
C SER A 25 2.72 4.26 -2.13
N GLY A 26 3.72 3.38 -2.11
CA GLY A 26 5.06 3.72 -1.59
C GLY A 26 5.20 3.67 -0.07
N THR A 27 4.09 3.66 0.68
CA THR A 27 4.10 3.60 2.15
C THR A 27 3.69 2.24 2.70
N PHE A 28 3.08 1.40 1.88
CA PHE A 28 2.49 0.12 2.30
C PHE A 28 3.08 -1.08 1.55
N GLY A 29 4.15 -0.90 0.81
CA GLY A 29 4.79 -1.96 0.04
C GLY A 29 3.83 -2.63 -0.95
N TYR A 30 3.75 -3.94 -0.90
CA TYR A 30 2.78 -4.75 -1.66
C TYR A 30 1.57 -5.16 -0.81
N GLY A 31 1.54 -4.78 0.45
CA GLY A 31 0.48 -5.09 1.40
C GLY A 31 0.76 -6.33 2.24
N SER A 32 1.26 -7.41 1.66
CA SER A 32 1.48 -8.68 2.35
C SER A 32 2.43 -8.56 3.56
N GLU A 33 3.37 -7.62 3.54
CA GLU A 33 4.29 -7.37 4.65
C GLU A 33 3.57 -6.95 5.93
N PHE A 34 2.36 -6.42 5.83
CA PHE A 34 1.57 -5.94 6.97
C PHE A 34 0.50 -6.91 7.44
N ALA A 35 0.40 -8.10 6.81
CA ALA A 35 -0.63 -9.08 7.14
C ALA A 35 -0.56 -9.58 8.60
N ASP A 36 0.63 -9.56 9.20
CA ASP A 36 0.83 -9.96 10.61
C ASP A 36 0.35 -8.89 11.61
N PHE A 37 0.16 -7.66 11.16
CA PHE A 37 -0.18 -6.53 12.01
C PHE A 37 -1.66 -6.15 11.91
N LEU A 38 -2.29 -6.43 10.78
CA LEU A 38 -3.68 -6.08 10.54
C LEU A 38 -4.33 -7.04 9.52
N ASN A 39 -5.65 -7.12 9.56
CA ASN A 39 -6.40 -7.89 8.58
C ASN A 39 -6.54 -7.06 7.30
N LEU A 40 -5.87 -7.46 6.24
CA LEU A 40 -5.89 -6.76 4.96
C LEU A 40 -7.30 -6.68 4.35
N GLU A 41 -8.16 -7.64 4.67
CA GLU A 41 -9.56 -7.65 4.20
C GLU A 41 -10.40 -6.52 4.78
N ASP A 42 -9.96 -5.88 5.87
CA ASP A 42 -10.65 -4.72 6.44
C ASP A 42 -10.44 -3.45 5.62
N LEU A 43 -9.48 -3.44 4.70
CA LEU A 43 -9.19 -2.29 3.84
C LEU A 43 -10.13 -2.27 2.62
N GLY A 44 -10.42 -1.07 2.12
CA GLY A 44 -11.20 -0.91 0.89
C GLY A 44 -10.45 -1.35 -0.35
N ALA A 45 -9.16 -1.03 -0.41
CA ALA A 45 -8.24 -1.44 -1.46
C ALA A 45 -6.79 -1.29 -0.98
N ILE A 46 -5.86 -1.79 -1.75
CA ILE A 46 -4.43 -1.61 -1.52
C ILE A 46 -3.81 -1.08 -2.81
N ILE A 47 -3.08 0.04 -2.70
CA ILE A 47 -2.31 0.57 -3.82
C ILE A 47 -0.86 0.14 -3.60
N VAL A 48 -0.41 -0.78 -4.43
CA VAL A 48 0.96 -1.30 -4.33
C VAL A 48 1.96 -0.28 -4.87
N LYS A 49 3.22 -0.47 -4.52
CA LYS A 49 4.32 0.36 -5.03
C LYS A 49 4.48 0.20 -6.55
N GLY A 50 5.15 1.16 -7.18
CA GLY A 50 5.49 1.08 -8.59
C GLY A 50 6.29 -0.17 -8.91
N ILE A 51 5.99 -0.82 -10.03
CA ILE A 51 6.58 -2.09 -10.44
C ILE A 51 7.24 -1.91 -11.79
N ASN A 52 8.52 -2.33 -11.89
CA ASN A 52 9.27 -2.37 -13.13
C ASN A 52 9.30 -3.79 -13.70
N LEU A 53 9.66 -3.92 -14.96
CA LEU A 53 9.87 -5.24 -15.57
C LEU A 53 10.95 -6.02 -14.81
N ASN A 54 12.08 -5.36 -14.52
CA ASN A 54 13.19 -5.93 -13.78
C ASN A 54 13.21 -5.42 -12.35
N PRO A 55 13.69 -6.22 -11.36
CA PRO A 55 13.85 -5.75 -9.98
C PRO A 55 14.75 -4.52 -9.88
N ARG A 56 14.49 -3.65 -8.89
CA ARG A 56 15.31 -2.47 -8.58
C ARG A 56 15.50 -2.36 -7.08
N LEU A 57 16.72 -2.00 -6.68
CA LEU A 57 17.06 -1.84 -5.25
C LEU A 57 16.63 -0.48 -4.67
N GLY A 58 16.30 0.48 -5.53
CA GLY A 58 15.98 1.85 -5.10
C GLY A 58 17.22 2.67 -4.78
N SER A 59 17.03 3.76 -4.06
CA SER A 59 18.11 4.66 -3.66
C SER A 59 18.91 4.08 -2.51
N PHE A 60 20.26 4.24 -2.54
CA PHE A 60 21.16 3.64 -1.56
C PHE A 60 21.42 4.51 -0.32
N GLN A 61 21.25 5.84 -0.41
CA GLN A 61 21.57 6.79 0.65
C GLN A 61 20.37 7.65 1.00
N ASN A 62 20.25 8.02 2.29
CA ASN A 62 19.24 8.96 2.79
C ASN A 62 17.83 8.65 2.26
N ARG A 63 17.42 7.37 2.34
CA ARG A 63 16.14 6.91 1.80
C ARG A 63 14.94 7.50 2.54
N PHE A 64 15.13 7.83 3.81
CA PHE A 64 14.10 8.35 4.68
C PHE A 64 14.69 9.28 5.73
N ILE A 65 14.19 10.50 5.84
CA ILE A 65 14.62 11.51 6.83
C ILE A 65 13.38 12.07 7.52
N GLU A 66 13.38 12.02 8.85
CA GLU A 66 12.33 12.61 9.66
C GLU A 66 12.68 14.07 10.02
N ILE A 67 11.72 14.97 9.85
CA ILE A 67 11.90 16.39 10.14
C ILE A 67 11.18 16.72 11.46
N ALA A 68 11.96 16.87 12.54
CA ALA A 68 11.58 17.46 13.83
C ALA A 68 10.13 17.19 14.27
N GLY A 69 9.66 15.94 14.16
CA GLY A 69 8.35 15.51 14.67
C GLY A 69 7.14 16.00 13.87
N CYS A 70 7.31 16.68 12.75
CA CYS A 70 6.19 17.23 11.97
C CYS A 70 6.09 16.70 10.53
N ALA A 71 7.18 16.15 9.97
CA ALA A 71 7.21 15.68 8.59
C ALA A 71 8.32 14.64 8.38
N SER A 72 8.30 14.01 7.22
CA SER A 72 9.39 13.15 6.76
C SER A 72 9.66 13.41 5.28
N VAL A 73 10.90 13.17 4.87
CA VAL A 73 11.32 13.23 3.47
C VAL A 73 11.88 11.85 3.11
N HIS A 74 11.45 11.30 1.99
CA HIS A 74 11.97 10.01 1.53
C HIS A 74 12.57 10.11 0.13
N ASN A 75 13.59 9.30 -0.10
CA ASN A 75 14.21 9.12 -1.40
C ASN A 75 14.47 7.62 -1.61
N ILE A 76 13.40 6.84 -1.53
CA ILE A 76 13.46 5.38 -1.69
C ILE A 76 13.71 5.01 -3.14
N GLY A 77 13.26 5.85 -4.07
CA GLY A 77 13.34 5.59 -5.50
C GLY A 77 12.32 4.54 -5.92
N LEU A 78 12.59 3.86 -7.04
CA LEU A 78 11.70 2.85 -7.61
C LEU A 78 12.06 1.43 -7.15
N GLN A 79 12.35 1.24 -5.88
CA GLN A 79 12.61 -0.09 -5.34
C GLN A 79 11.42 -1.01 -5.55
N ASN A 80 11.64 -2.15 -6.21
CA ASN A 80 10.60 -3.15 -6.40
C ASN A 80 11.21 -4.51 -6.78
N VAL A 81 10.38 -5.55 -6.69
CA VAL A 81 10.80 -6.94 -6.94
C VAL A 81 10.73 -7.34 -8.42
N GLY A 82 10.24 -6.45 -9.28
CA GLY A 82 9.97 -6.76 -10.68
C GLY A 82 8.60 -7.41 -10.88
N VAL A 83 8.07 -7.33 -12.11
CA VAL A 83 6.70 -7.75 -12.40
C VAL A 83 6.50 -9.27 -12.25
N ASP A 84 7.47 -10.08 -12.65
CA ASP A 84 7.30 -11.54 -12.60
C ASP A 84 7.16 -12.05 -11.16
N ARG A 85 7.99 -11.55 -10.25
CA ARG A 85 7.89 -11.93 -8.83
C ARG A 85 6.63 -11.37 -8.19
N PHE A 86 6.25 -10.14 -8.54
CA PHE A 86 5.03 -9.54 -8.02
C PHE A 86 3.79 -10.34 -8.39
N ILE A 87 3.68 -10.81 -9.64
CA ILE A 87 2.54 -11.64 -10.08
C ILE A 87 2.46 -12.92 -9.25
N LYS A 88 3.58 -13.56 -8.95
CA LYS A 88 3.60 -14.76 -8.10
C LYS A 88 3.14 -14.48 -6.67
N GLU A 89 3.47 -13.32 -6.13
CA GLU A 89 3.05 -12.94 -4.77
C GLU A 89 1.56 -12.61 -4.67
N LEU A 90 0.89 -12.33 -5.79
CA LEU A 90 -0.56 -12.12 -5.82
C LEU A 90 -1.37 -13.42 -5.71
N GLU A 91 -0.78 -14.56 -6.03
CA GLU A 91 -1.42 -15.87 -5.94
C GLU A 91 -1.46 -16.39 -4.51
#